data_7e770439ddb5acb45b42de3d6dfce14c
#
_entry.id   7e770439ddb5acb45b42de3d6dfce14c
#
_cell.length_a   1.000
_cell.length_b   1.000
_cell.length_c   1.000
_cell.angle_alpha   90.00
_cell.angle_beta   90.00
_cell.angle_gamma   90.00
#
_symmetry.space_group_name_H-M   'P 1'
#
loop_
_entity.id
_entity.type
_entity.pdbx_description
1 polymer ?
#
loop_
_entity_poly.entity_id
_entity_poly.type
_entity_poly.pdbx_seq_one_letter_code
_entity_poly.pdbx_strand_id
1 'polypeptide(L)'
;MAKVKTTFFCQNCGTQYAKWQGQCNACKEWNTIVEEVVQKPEKSDWKTPTSSVKRASKPLRINEIDSSKEARLDTLDAEFNRVLGGGIVPGSLTLLGGEPGIGKSTLLLQISLKLPYKTLYVSGEESQKQIKMRAERINPENQSCYILTETKTQNIFKQIEALEPDIVIIDSIQTLHSDYIESSSGSISQIKECTTELIKFAKETNTPVILIGHITKDGNIAGPKILEHMVDTVLQFEGDRNHVFRILRAQKNRFGSTHELGIYEMQGSGLREVSNPSEILISKKDDELSGNAIAATLEGMRPLMIEVQALVSTAVYGTPQRSATGFNAKRLNMLLAVLEKRAGFRLGAKDVFLNITGGISVDDPAIDLAVVAAILSSNEDEALASNYCFAAEVGLSGEIRPVQRVEQRILEAEKLGFSTIFVSKYNKISLKNTAIKIQLISKIEDLVDLIIT
;
A
#
# COMPACT_ATOMS: atom_id res chain seq x y z
N MET A 1 2.84 -50.13 -9.52
CA MET A 1 3.11 -48.89 -10.26
C MET A 1 1.90 -47.99 -10.09
N ALA A 2 2.03 -46.89 -9.29
CA ALA A 2 0.95 -45.93 -9.14
C ALA A 2 0.69 -45.25 -10.51
N LYS A 3 -0.57 -45.16 -10.92
CA LYS A 3 -0.96 -44.44 -12.15
C LYS A 3 -0.67 -42.96 -11.93
N VAL A 4 0.38 -42.46 -12.56
CA VAL A 4 0.69 -41.03 -12.64
C VAL A 4 -0.45 -40.35 -13.39
N LYS A 5 -1.09 -39.36 -12.81
CA LYS A 5 -2.19 -38.62 -13.42
C LYS A 5 -1.63 -37.25 -13.86
N THR A 6 -1.50 -37.07 -15.16
CA THR A 6 -1.15 -35.76 -15.73
C THR A 6 -2.37 -34.86 -15.83
N THR A 7 -2.15 -33.59 -15.64
CA THR A 7 -3.16 -32.51 -15.68
C THR A 7 -2.54 -31.26 -16.28
N PHE A 8 -3.33 -30.45 -16.93
CA PHE A 8 -2.88 -29.25 -17.62
C PHE A 8 -3.24 -28.00 -16.80
N PHE A 9 -2.29 -27.10 -16.59
CA PHE A 9 -2.50 -25.84 -15.84
C PHE A 9 -2.14 -24.65 -16.71
N CYS A 10 -2.97 -23.59 -16.62
CA CYS A 10 -2.66 -22.33 -17.22
C CYS A 10 -1.59 -21.59 -16.37
N GLN A 11 -0.45 -21.25 -16.96
CA GLN A 11 0.66 -20.54 -16.30
C GLN A 11 0.34 -19.08 -15.99
N ASN A 12 -0.76 -18.52 -16.47
CA ASN A 12 -1.17 -17.15 -16.17
C ASN A 12 -2.21 -17.07 -15.01
N CYS A 13 -3.23 -17.94 -15.01
CA CYS A 13 -4.32 -17.86 -14.03
C CYS A 13 -4.47 -19.10 -13.15
N GLY A 14 -3.63 -20.14 -13.32
CA GLY A 14 -3.67 -21.38 -12.53
C GLY A 14 -4.91 -22.25 -12.74
N THR A 15 -5.75 -21.99 -13.76
CA THR A 15 -6.92 -22.81 -14.06
C THR A 15 -6.49 -24.19 -14.54
N GLN A 16 -7.10 -25.24 -13.97
CA GLN A 16 -6.81 -26.64 -14.29
C GLN A 16 -7.69 -27.14 -15.43
N TYR A 17 -7.11 -27.90 -16.34
CA TYR A 17 -7.78 -28.53 -17.47
C TYR A 17 -7.47 -30.03 -17.55
N ALA A 18 -8.44 -30.81 -17.99
CA ALA A 18 -8.26 -32.26 -18.22
C ALA A 18 -7.48 -32.57 -19.48
N LYS A 19 -7.40 -31.63 -20.43
CA LYS A 19 -6.70 -31.74 -21.71
C LYS A 19 -6.04 -30.41 -22.06
N TRP A 20 -4.99 -30.47 -22.84
CA TRP A 20 -4.36 -29.28 -23.40
C TRP A 20 -5.30 -28.51 -24.32
N GLN A 21 -5.24 -27.18 -24.23
CA GLN A 21 -5.96 -26.23 -25.07
C GLN A 21 -5.00 -25.10 -25.45
N GLY A 22 -5.13 -24.56 -26.67
CA GLY A 22 -4.28 -23.46 -27.15
C GLY A 22 -4.56 -22.13 -26.42
N GLN A 23 -5.80 -21.93 -25.97
CA GLN A 23 -6.22 -20.71 -25.23
C GLN A 23 -6.85 -21.09 -23.90
N CYS A 24 -6.51 -20.36 -22.86
CA CYS A 24 -7.14 -20.49 -21.54
C CYS A 24 -8.56 -19.91 -21.53
N ASN A 25 -9.57 -20.71 -21.18
CA ASN A 25 -10.96 -20.24 -21.15
C ASN A 25 -11.25 -19.26 -20.04
N ALA A 26 -10.43 -19.25 -18.98
CA ALA A 26 -10.60 -18.38 -17.83
C ALA A 26 -9.99 -16.99 -18.05
N CYS A 27 -8.71 -16.91 -18.45
CA CYS A 27 -8.00 -15.63 -18.62
C CYS A 27 -7.84 -15.20 -20.08
N LYS A 28 -8.29 -16.02 -21.04
CA LYS A 28 -8.22 -15.78 -22.50
C LYS A 28 -6.82 -15.68 -23.10
N GLU A 29 -5.76 -15.96 -22.32
CA GLU A 29 -4.38 -15.97 -22.79
C GLU A 29 -4.08 -17.21 -23.64
N TRP A 30 -3.25 -17.03 -24.68
CA TRP A 30 -2.83 -18.09 -25.60
C TRP A 30 -1.50 -18.73 -25.17
N ASN A 31 -1.36 -20.02 -25.45
CA ASN A 31 -0.13 -20.79 -25.22
C ASN A 31 0.40 -20.79 -23.77
N THR A 32 -0.50 -20.62 -22.81
CA THR A 32 -0.17 -20.58 -21.38
C THR A 32 -0.47 -21.89 -20.64
N ILE A 33 -1.01 -22.90 -21.34
CA ILE A 33 -1.42 -24.18 -20.75
C ILE A 33 -0.30 -25.19 -20.90
N VAL A 34 0.26 -25.65 -19.75
CA VAL A 34 1.33 -26.65 -19.70
C VAL A 34 0.86 -27.92 -18.99
N GLU A 35 1.45 -29.05 -19.35
CA GLU A 35 1.21 -30.35 -18.72
C GLU A 35 2.02 -30.45 -17.43
N GLU A 36 1.39 -30.85 -16.33
CA GLU A 36 2.02 -31.11 -15.05
C GLU A 36 1.58 -32.45 -14.46
N VAL A 37 2.50 -33.10 -13.80
CA VAL A 37 2.26 -34.40 -13.15
C VAL A 37 1.73 -34.15 -11.75
N VAL A 38 0.51 -34.62 -11.47
CA VAL A 38 -0.09 -34.55 -10.12
C VAL A 38 0.03 -35.93 -9.47
N GLN A 39 0.85 -36.02 -8.44
CA GLN A 39 0.91 -37.21 -7.59
C GLN A 39 -0.35 -37.26 -6.69
N LYS A 40 -0.88 -38.46 -6.46
CA LYS A 40 -1.92 -38.60 -5.42
C LYS A 40 -1.29 -38.24 -4.07
N PRO A 41 -1.95 -37.41 -3.28
CA PRO A 41 -1.47 -37.11 -1.94
C PRO A 41 -1.41 -38.42 -1.14
N GLU A 42 -0.23 -38.93 -0.85
CA GLU A 42 -0.05 -39.75 0.32
C GLU A 42 -0.49 -38.87 1.51
N LYS A 43 -1.22 -39.47 2.46
CA LYS A 43 -1.84 -38.82 3.61
C LYS A 43 -0.92 -37.71 4.14
N SER A 44 -1.41 -36.48 4.20
CA SER A 44 -0.68 -35.32 4.67
C SER A 44 0.14 -35.67 5.92
N ASP A 45 1.46 -35.64 5.79
CA ASP A 45 2.38 -36.07 6.85
C ASP A 45 2.47 -35.10 8.03
N TRP A 46 1.84 -33.92 7.94
CA TRP A 46 1.75 -33.12 9.14
C TRP A 46 0.54 -33.56 9.97
N LYS A 47 0.83 -34.15 11.11
CA LYS A 47 -0.16 -34.53 12.10
C LYS A 47 -0.56 -33.27 12.86
N THR A 48 -1.84 -32.96 12.93
CA THR A 48 -2.38 -32.06 13.96
C THR A 48 -1.79 -32.49 15.30
N PRO A 49 -1.28 -31.56 16.14
CA PRO A 49 -0.78 -31.92 17.47
C PRO A 49 -1.76 -32.85 18.18
N THR A 50 -1.26 -33.96 18.71
CA THR A 50 -2.05 -35.07 19.26
C THR A 50 -2.89 -34.70 20.49
N SER A 51 -2.96 -33.45 20.89
CA SER A 51 -3.73 -32.94 22.02
C SER A 51 -5.07 -32.30 21.69
N SER A 52 -5.40 -32.04 20.41
CA SER A 52 -6.74 -31.59 20.05
C SER A 52 -7.52 -32.74 19.40
N VAL A 53 -8.40 -33.35 20.17
CA VAL A 53 -9.49 -34.18 19.67
C VAL A 53 -10.06 -33.49 18.42
N LYS A 54 -10.03 -34.18 17.25
CA LYS A 54 -10.74 -33.75 16.05
C LYS A 54 -12.22 -33.55 16.41
N ARG A 55 -12.58 -32.37 16.89
CA ARG A 55 -13.98 -31.99 16.97
C ARG A 55 -14.40 -31.77 15.53
N ALA A 56 -15.18 -32.71 14.99
CA ALA A 56 -15.94 -32.43 13.78
C ALA A 56 -16.62 -31.08 13.99
N SER A 57 -16.31 -30.08 13.15
CA SER A 57 -16.88 -28.76 13.28
C SER A 57 -18.39 -28.85 13.21
N LYS A 58 -19.07 -28.64 14.35
CA LYS A 58 -20.53 -28.55 14.39
C LYS A 58 -20.93 -27.12 14.02
N PRO A 59 -22.01 -26.95 13.25
CA PRO A 59 -22.54 -25.62 13.01
C PRO A 59 -22.97 -25.01 14.36
N LEU A 60 -22.50 -23.77 14.62
CA LEU A 60 -22.85 -22.99 15.79
C LEU A 60 -23.72 -21.81 15.33
N ARG A 61 -24.64 -21.38 16.18
CA ARG A 61 -25.37 -20.11 15.95
C ARG A 61 -24.38 -18.94 16.14
N ILE A 62 -24.55 -17.87 15.38
CA ILE A 62 -23.64 -16.71 15.42
C ILE A 62 -23.53 -16.09 16.82
N ASN A 63 -24.59 -16.15 17.62
CA ASN A 63 -24.61 -15.66 19.00
C ASN A 63 -24.01 -16.66 20.04
N GLU A 64 -23.69 -17.87 19.63
CA GLU A 64 -22.97 -18.88 20.45
C GLU A 64 -21.46 -18.82 20.19
N ILE A 65 -21.04 -18.06 19.17
CA ILE A 65 -19.63 -17.81 18.89
C ILE A 65 -19.17 -16.67 19.81
N ASP A 66 -18.25 -16.99 20.69
CA ASP A 66 -17.65 -15.98 21.56
C ASP A 66 -16.92 -14.94 20.69
N SER A 67 -17.48 -13.75 20.63
CA SER A 67 -16.90 -12.59 19.94
C SER A 67 -15.97 -11.81 20.85
N SER A 68 -15.41 -12.44 21.90
CA SER A 68 -14.30 -11.84 22.62
C SER A 68 -13.31 -11.37 21.57
N LYS A 69 -13.01 -10.07 21.56
CA LYS A 69 -12.12 -9.43 20.58
C LYS A 69 -10.89 -10.31 20.45
N GLU A 70 -10.79 -11.07 19.34
CA GLU A 70 -9.56 -11.81 19.07
C GLU A 70 -8.43 -10.81 19.21
N ALA A 71 -7.62 -11.00 20.25
CA ALA A 71 -6.53 -10.08 20.54
C ALA A 71 -5.58 -10.14 19.37
N ARG A 72 -5.56 -9.07 18.56
CA ARG A 72 -4.60 -8.95 17.46
C ARG A 72 -3.20 -8.92 18.04
N LEU A 73 -2.26 -9.53 17.35
CA LEU A 73 -0.85 -9.47 17.73
C LEU A 73 -0.32 -8.08 17.31
N ASP A 74 0.10 -7.32 18.30
CA ASP A 74 0.73 -6.02 18.07
C ASP A 74 2.14 -6.23 17.50
N THR A 75 2.43 -5.62 16.35
CA THR A 75 3.72 -5.75 15.68
C THR A 75 4.80 -4.82 16.25
N LEU A 76 4.45 -3.95 17.18
CA LEU A 76 5.31 -2.87 17.70
C LEU A 76 5.84 -1.95 16.58
N ASP A 77 5.11 -1.91 15.47
CA ASP A 77 5.32 -1.01 14.33
C ASP A 77 3.98 -0.34 14.02
N ALA A 78 3.89 0.95 14.31
CA ALA A 78 2.62 1.68 14.26
C ALA A 78 2.09 1.81 12.82
N GLU A 79 2.97 1.95 11.84
CA GLU A 79 2.58 2.07 10.43
C GLU A 79 2.12 0.71 9.86
N PHE A 80 2.75 -0.39 10.25
CA PHE A 80 2.32 -1.73 9.86
C PHE A 80 0.99 -2.11 10.51
N ASN A 81 0.84 -1.86 11.81
CA ASN A 81 -0.42 -2.08 12.53
C ASN A 81 -1.57 -1.27 11.94
N ARG A 82 -1.31 -0.01 11.55
CA ARG A 82 -2.30 0.86 10.91
C ARG A 82 -2.87 0.22 9.64
N VAL A 83 -1.99 -0.23 8.74
CA VAL A 83 -2.40 -0.83 7.47
C VAL A 83 -3.11 -2.17 7.66
N LEU A 84 -2.73 -2.94 8.69
CA LEU A 84 -3.44 -4.16 9.06
C LEU A 84 -4.80 -3.90 9.74
N GLY A 85 -5.05 -2.68 10.20
CA GLY A 85 -6.27 -2.32 10.94
C GLY A 85 -6.16 -2.64 12.44
N GLY A 86 -4.95 -2.54 13.01
CA GLY A 86 -4.67 -2.67 14.45
C GLY A 86 -3.88 -3.90 14.86
N GLY A 87 -3.15 -4.54 13.94
CA GLY A 87 -2.27 -5.68 14.21
C GLY A 87 -2.61 -6.95 13.44
N ILE A 88 -1.80 -7.99 13.60
CA ILE A 88 -1.94 -9.27 12.90
C ILE A 88 -3.08 -10.07 13.53
N VAL A 89 -3.99 -10.57 12.71
CA VAL A 89 -5.10 -11.42 13.16
C VAL A 89 -4.61 -12.88 13.25
N PRO A 90 -4.82 -13.57 14.39
CA PRO A 90 -4.48 -14.98 14.53
C PRO A 90 -5.12 -15.84 13.44
N GLY A 91 -4.39 -16.85 12.94
CA GLY A 91 -4.86 -17.73 11.87
C GLY A 91 -5.06 -17.06 10.51
N SER A 92 -4.61 -15.80 10.33
CA SER A 92 -4.67 -15.11 9.04
C SER A 92 -3.46 -15.41 8.14
N LEU A 93 -3.70 -15.31 6.84
CA LEU A 93 -2.63 -15.33 5.83
C LEU A 93 -2.53 -13.96 5.18
N THR A 94 -1.38 -13.29 5.35
CA THR A 94 -1.08 -11.99 4.78
C THR A 94 -0.01 -12.10 3.69
N LEU A 95 -0.23 -11.51 2.53
CA LEU A 95 0.74 -11.40 1.44
C LEU A 95 1.30 -9.98 1.39
N LEU A 96 2.61 -9.85 1.47
CA LEU A 96 3.35 -8.61 1.24
C LEU A 96 4.00 -8.64 -0.15
N GLY A 97 3.42 -7.92 -1.11
CA GLY A 97 3.93 -7.76 -2.47
C GLY A 97 4.75 -6.48 -2.63
N GLY A 98 5.59 -6.43 -3.66
CA GLY A 98 6.38 -5.24 -4.01
C GLY A 98 7.54 -5.59 -4.95
N GLU A 99 8.13 -4.57 -5.57
CA GLU A 99 9.28 -4.75 -6.47
C GLU A 99 10.48 -5.41 -5.75
N PRO A 100 11.33 -6.16 -6.47
CA PRO A 100 12.59 -6.64 -5.92
C PRO A 100 13.44 -5.45 -5.40
N GLY A 101 14.08 -5.64 -4.24
CA GLY A 101 14.93 -4.59 -3.64
C GLY A 101 14.21 -3.45 -2.94
N ILE A 102 12.86 -3.40 -2.94
CA ILE A 102 12.09 -2.32 -2.31
C ILE A 102 12.21 -2.28 -0.78
N GLY A 103 12.61 -3.38 -0.14
CA GLY A 103 12.78 -3.49 1.31
C GLY A 103 11.80 -4.41 2.04
N LYS A 104 11.02 -5.25 1.34
CA LYS A 104 10.05 -6.20 1.96
C LYS A 104 10.68 -7.08 3.04
N SER A 105 11.76 -7.78 2.66
CA SER A 105 12.51 -8.67 3.57
C SER A 105 13.12 -7.90 4.75
N THR A 106 13.53 -6.64 4.53
CA THR A 106 14.06 -5.78 5.60
C THR A 106 12.95 -5.40 6.57
N LEU A 107 11.77 -5.01 6.07
CA LEU A 107 10.62 -4.66 6.90
C LEU A 107 10.18 -5.83 7.78
N LEU A 108 9.97 -7.01 7.18
CA LEU A 108 9.49 -8.16 7.95
C LEU A 108 10.56 -8.73 8.89
N LEU A 109 11.83 -8.69 8.53
CA LEU A 109 12.91 -9.04 9.46
C LEU A 109 12.95 -8.06 10.64
N GLN A 110 12.84 -6.75 10.37
CA GLN A 110 12.80 -5.71 11.41
C GLN A 110 11.63 -5.90 12.37
N ILE A 111 10.43 -6.16 11.85
CA ILE A 111 9.26 -6.50 12.66
C ILE A 111 9.53 -7.76 13.48
N SER A 112 10.03 -8.84 12.87
CA SER A 112 10.36 -10.10 13.56
C SER A 112 11.32 -9.91 14.73
N LEU A 113 12.30 -9.01 14.58
CA LEU A 113 13.27 -8.70 15.61
C LEU A 113 12.75 -7.79 16.73
N LYS A 114 11.66 -7.03 16.47
CA LYS A 114 10.97 -6.21 17.49
C LYS A 114 9.95 -7.03 18.31
N LEU A 115 9.38 -8.09 17.72
CA LEU A 115 8.30 -8.85 18.31
C LEU A 115 8.72 -9.60 19.59
N PRO A 116 7.89 -9.59 20.64
CA PRO A 116 8.10 -10.41 21.82
C PRO A 116 7.64 -11.87 21.61
N TYR A 117 7.06 -12.16 20.44
CA TYR A 117 6.49 -13.46 20.08
C TYR A 117 7.54 -14.36 19.44
N LYS A 118 7.41 -15.66 19.63
CA LYS A 118 8.26 -16.65 18.98
C LYS A 118 7.98 -16.64 17.47
N THR A 119 8.87 -16.05 16.70
CA THR A 119 8.72 -15.86 15.26
C THR A 119 9.64 -16.82 14.50
N LEU A 120 9.10 -17.60 13.59
CA LEU A 120 9.87 -18.40 12.64
C LEU A 120 9.96 -17.66 11.30
N TYR A 121 11.16 -17.22 10.95
CA TYR A 121 11.47 -16.60 9.66
C TYR A 121 12.11 -17.64 8.74
N VAL A 122 11.37 -18.06 7.72
CA VAL A 122 11.80 -19.03 6.71
C VAL A 122 12.30 -18.29 5.48
N SER A 123 13.55 -18.54 5.07
CA SER A 123 14.10 -17.97 3.85
C SER A 123 14.49 -19.05 2.85
N GLY A 124 14.03 -18.89 1.61
CA GLY A 124 14.46 -19.70 0.49
C GLY A 124 15.46 -18.99 -0.44
N GLU A 125 15.78 -17.72 -0.18
CA GLU A 125 16.63 -16.90 -1.05
C GLU A 125 18.00 -16.61 -0.42
N GLU A 126 18.04 -16.37 0.89
CA GLU A 126 19.23 -15.94 1.60
C GLU A 126 19.73 -17.00 2.58
N SER A 127 21.04 -17.08 2.73
CA SER A 127 21.67 -17.93 3.76
C SER A 127 21.49 -17.34 5.17
N GLN A 128 21.57 -18.19 6.19
CA GLN A 128 21.51 -17.76 7.60
C GLN A 128 22.52 -16.65 7.92
N LYS A 129 23.72 -16.71 7.33
CA LYS A 129 24.77 -15.69 7.54
C LYS A 129 24.38 -14.34 6.96
N GLN A 130 23.78 -14.31 5.76
CA GLN A 130 23.31 -13.07 5.13
C GLN A 130 22.18 -12.42 5.93
N ILE A 131 21.22 -13.24 6.40
CA ILE A 131 20.13 -12.74 7.26
C ILE A 131 20.71 -12.21 8.59
N LYS A 132 21.66 -12.92 9.20
CA LYS A 132 22.33 -12.49 10.43
C LYS A 132 23.03 -11.13 10.26
N MET A 133 23.81 -10.95 9.19
CA MET A 133 24.47 -9.67 8.88
C MET A 133 23.47 -8.52 8.72
N ARG A 134 22.28 -8.78 8.17
CA ARG A 134 21.21 -7.78 8.06
C ARG A 134 20.56 -7.52 9.43
N ALA A 135 20.29 -8.57 10.20
CA ALA A 135 19.70 -8.46 11.53
C ALA A 135 20.58 -7.63 12.49
N GLU A 136 21.91 -7.80 12.44
CA GLU A 136 22.87 -7.04 13.25
C GLU A 136 22.84 -5.53 13.01
N ARG A 137 22.48 -5.10 11.79
CA ARG A 137 22.31 -3.67 11.48
C ARG A 137 21.00 -3.10 12.02
N ILE A 138 20.00 -3.95 12.23
CA ILE A 138 18.65 -3.54 12.64
C ILE A 138 18.49 -3.61 14.16
N ASN A 139 18.66 -4.79 14.75
CA ASN A 139 18.58 -5.05 16.19
C ASN A 139 19.29 -6.35 16.54
N PRO A 140 20.49 -6.31 17.12
CA PRO A 140 21.29 -7.51 17.41
C PRO A 140 20.82 -8.33 18.62
N GLU A 141 19.92 -7.80 19.48
CA GLU A 141 19.64 -8.38 20.80
C GLU A 141 18.41 -9.29 20.88
N ASN A 142 17.67 -9.47 19.76
CA ASN A 142 16.45 -10.29 19.79
C ASN A 142 16.77 -11.79 19.96
N GLN A 143 16.04 -12.46 20.87
CA GLN A 143 16.14 -13.89 21.15
C GLN A 143 14.89 -14.69 20.73
N SER A 144 13.85 -14.02 20.22
CA SER A 144 12.55 -14.65 19.88
C SER A 144 12.40 -14.96 18.39
N CYS A 145 13.34 -14.50 17.54
CA CYS A 145 13.33 -14.73 16.10
C CYS A 145 14.24 -15.90 15.72
N TYR A 146 13.64 -16.94 15.16
CA TYR A 146 14.32 -18.17 14.69
C TYR A 146 14.42 -18.14 13.16
N ILE A 147 15.59 -18.41 12.61
CA ILE A 147 15.86 -18.41 11.17
C ILE A 147 15.96 -19.85 10.67
N LEU A 148 15.18 -20.17 9.65
CA LEU A 148 15.20 -21.44 8.93
C LEU A 148 15.48 -21.19 7.46
N THR A 149 16.53 -21.81 6.91
CA THR A 149 16.81 -21.79 5.47
C THR A 149 16.35 -23.11 4.85
N GLU A 150 15.13 -23.12 4.34
CA GLU A 150 14.48 -24.29 3.78
C GLU A 150 13.45 -23.86 2.72
N THR A 151 13.28 -24.69 1.68
CA THR A 151 12.33 -24.42 0.59
C THR A 151 11.22 -25.46 0.50
N LYS A 152 11.42 -26.62 1.11
CA LYS A 152 10.46 -27.75 1.07
C LYS A 152 9.41 -27.60 2.16
N THR A 153 8.12 -27.48 1.79
CA THR A 153 7.03 -27.25 2.75
C THR A 153 6.94 -28.34 3.82
N GLN A 154 7.15 -29.61 3.46
CA GLN A 154 7.11 -30.73 4.40
C GLN A 154 8.17 -30.61 5.50
N ASN A 155 9.36 -30.13 5.18
CA ASN A 155 10.43 -29.91 6.15
C ASN A 155 10.13 -28.69 7.03
N ILE A 156 9.58 -27.61 6.41
CA ILE A 156 9.15 -26.41 7.14
C ILE A 156 8.12 -26.80 8.20
N PHE A 157 7.09 -27.58 7.86
CA PHE A 157 6.06 -28.00 8.81
C PHE A 157 6.62 -28.84 9.96
N LYS A 158 7.59 -29.72 9.70
CA LYS A 158 8.27 -30.47 10.78
C LYS A 158 8.96 -29.53 11.77
N GLN A 159 9.60 -28.46 11.29
CA GLN A 159 10.24 -27.49 12.17
C GLN A 159 9.20 -26.62 12.90
N ILE A 160 8.10 -26.29 12.26
CA ILE A 160 6.98 -25.59 12.90
C ILE A 160 6.39 -26.42 14.06
N GLU A 161 6.16 -27.74 13.86
CA GLU A 161 5.70 -28.64 14.91
C GLU A 161 6.67 -28.71 16.10
N ALA A 162 7.98 -28.71 15.83
CA ALA A 162 9.00 -28.79 16.88
C ALA A 162 9.18 -27.47 17.64
N LEU A 163 9.04 -26.33 16.95
CA LEU A 163 9.28 -24.99 17.49
C LEU A 163 8.02 -24.40 18.15
N GLU A 164 6.83 -24.71 17.63
CA GLU A 164 5.55 -24.09 18.01
C GLU A 164 5.62 -22.55 17.98
N PRO A 165 5.85 -21.94 16.80
CA PRO A 165 5.96 -20.48 16.70
C PRO A 165 4.59 -19.80 16.80
N ASP A 166 4.58 -18.58 17.35
CA ASP A 166 3.39 -17.72 17.39
C ASP A 166 3.12 -17.06 16.03
N ILE A 167 4.17 -16.85 15.19
CA ILE A 167 4.09 -16.22 13.88
C ILE A 167 5.07 -16.93 12.94
N VAL A 168 4.65 -17.15 11.68
CA VAL A 168 5.51 -17.67 10.61
C VAL A 168 5.64 -16.65 9.50
N ILE A 169 6.86 -16.39 9.05
CA ILE A 169 7.16 -15.51 7.90
C ILE A 169 7.89 -16.34 6.84
N ILE A 170 7.44 -16.23 5.58
CA ILE A 170 8.01 -16.94 4.43
C ILE A 170 8.60 -15.93 3.45
N ASP A 171 9.91 -16.00 3.21
CA ASP A 171 10.67 -15.13 2.30
C ASP A 171 11.46 -15.97 1.25
N SER A 172 10.91 -16.25 0.08
CA SER A 172 9.64 -15.85 -0.51
C SER A 172 8.77 -17.06 -0.88
N ILE A 173 7.48 -16.84 -1.16
CA ILE A 173 6.57 -17.92 -1.61
C ILE A 173 7.02 -18.54 -2.94
N GLN A 174 7.74 -17.79 -3.78
CA GLN A 174 8.23 -18.26 -5.07
C GLN A 174 9.34 -19.33 -4.96
N THR A 175 10.05 -19.36 -3.85
CA THR A 175 11.13 -20.33 -3.64
C THR A 175 10.65 -21.65 -3.07
N LEU A 176 9.44 -21.67 -2.49
CA LEU A 176 8.88 -22.88 -1.91
C LEU A 176 8.51 -23.92 -2.95
N HIS A 177 8.60 -25.17 -2.55
CA HIS A 177 8.05 -26.30 -3.31
C HIS A 177 7.43 -27.35 -2.38
N SER A 178 6.40 -27.99 -2.89
CA SER A 178 5.70 -29.11 -2.27
C SER A 178 5.95 -30.37 -3.07
N ASP A 179 6.20 -31.50 -2.39
CA ASP A 179 6.35 -32.80 -3.03
C ASP A 179 5.04 -33.34 -3.66
N TYR A 180 3.91 -32.69 -3.40
CA TYR A 180 2.61 -33.13 -3.98
C TYR A 180 2.46 -32.79 -5.44
N ILE A 181 3.28 -31.89 -5.98
CA ILE A 181 3.26 -31.48 -7.39
C ILE A 181 4.68 -31.52 -7.96
N GLU A 182 4.85 -32.28 -9.05
CA GLU A 182 6.09 -32.34 -9.81
C GLU A 182 6.19 -31.17 -10.80
N SER A 183 6.41 -29.98 -10.31
CA SER A 183 6.66 -28.78 -11.11
C SER A 183 7.80 -27.96 -10.50
N SER A 184 8.42 -27.10 -11.29
CA SER A 184 9.53 -26.27 -10.83
C SER A 184 9.08 -25.30 -9.73
N SER A 185 9.94 -25.03 -8.75
CA SER A 185 9.75 -23.93 -7.80
C SER A 185 9.48 -22.64 -8.56
N GLY A 186 8.55 -21.80 -8.04
CA GLY A 186 8.13 -20.57 -8.69
C GLY A 186 7.08 -20.75 -9.79
N SER A 187 6.75 -21.98 -10.19
CA SER A 187 5.60 -22.23 -11.07
C SER A 187 4.30 -21.91 -10.34
N ILE A 188 3.28 -21.52 -11.09
CA ILE A 188 1.97 -21.13 -10.54
C ILE A 188 1.32 -22.24 -9.74
N SER A 189 1.43 -23.48 -10.19
CA SER A 189 0.92 -24.66 -9.49
C SER A 189 1.62 -24.88 -8.17
N GLN A 190 2.96 -24.77 -8.12
CA GLN A 190 3.71 -24.86 -6.87
C GLN A 190 3.33 -23.74 -5.90
N ILE A 191 3.30 -22.50 -6.36
CA ILE A 191 2.92 -21.35 -5.53
C ILE A 191 1.50 -21.55 -4.95
N LYS A 192 0.56 -22.00 -5.78
CA LYS A 192 -0.83 -22.28 -5.36
C LYS A 192 -0.89 -23.40 -4.32
N GLU A 193 -0.17 -24.51 -4.54
CA GLU A 193 -0.18 -25.65 -3.61
C GLU A 193 0.46 -25.25 -2.28
N CYS A 194 1.67 -24.70 -2.29
CA CYS A 194 2.34 -24.25 -1.06
C CYS A 194 1.47 -23.25 -0.28
N THR A 195 0.80 -22.33 -0.99
CA THR A 195 -0.12 -21.38 -0.36
C THR A 195 -1.34 -22.10 0.25
N THR A 196 -1.89 -23.11 -0.43
CA THR A 196 -3.03 -23.91 0.09
C THR A 196 -2.64 -24.66 1.37
N GLU A 197 -1.44 -25.27 1.42
CA GLU A 197 -0.92 -25.92 2.62
C GLU A 197 -0.76 -24.92 3.79
N LEU A 198 -0.21 -23.73 3.52
CA LEU A 198 -0.03 -22.68 4.53
C LEU A 198 -1.35 -22.09 5.04
N ILE A 199 -2.36 -21.93 4.16
CA ILE A 199 -3.71 -21.52 4.57
C ILE A 199 -4.30 -22.56 5.52
N LYS A 200 -4.22 -23.84 5.16
CA LYS A 200 -4.74 -24.92 5.98
C LYS A 200 -4.07 -24.91 7.36
N PHE A 201 -2.75 -24.83 7.39
CA PHE A 201 -1.98 -24.72 8.61
C PHE A 201 -2.44 -23.53 9.47
N ALA A 202 -2.45 -22.32 8.91
CA ALA A 202 -2.83 -21.11 9.63
C ALA A 202 -4.23 -21.23 10.27
N LYS A 203 -5.22 -21.74 9.51
CA LYS A 203 -6.61 -21.88 9.99
C LYS A 203 -6.78 -22.98 11.03
N GLU A 204 -6.03 -24.08 10.94
CA GLU A 204 -6.13 -25.20 11.88
C GLU A 204 -5.39 -24.94 13.20
N THR A 205 -4.26 -24.20 13.15
CA THR A 205 -3.43 -23.93 14.35
C THR A 205 -3.67 -22.54 14.95
N ASN A 206 -4.45 -21.70 14.28
CA ASN A 206 -4.64 -20.28 14.62
C ASN A 206 -3.33 -19.45 14.60
N THR A 207 -2.28 -19.96 13.95
CA THR A 207 -0.98 -19.30 13.81
C THR A 207 -0.98 -18.43 12.55
N PRO A 208 -0.78 -17.11 12.64
CA PRO A 208 -0.73 -16.24 11.46
C PRO A 208 0.53 -16.50 10.63
N VAL A 209 0.36 -16.39 9.32
CA VAL A 209 1.46 -16.53 8.34
C VAL A 209 1.55 -15.29 7.48
N ILE A 210 2.77 -14.77 7.30
CA ILE A 210 3.05 -13.65 6.40
C ILE A 210 3.92 -14.17 5.25
N LEU A 211 3.46 -13.97 4.02
CA LEU A 211 4.17 -14.36 2.80
C LEU A 211 4.79 -13.14 2.14
N ILE A 212 6.04 -13.22 1.74
CA ILE A 212 6.65 -12.26 0.82
C ILE A 212 6.44 -12.76 -0.60
N GLY A 213 5.99 -11.86 -1.49
CA GLY A 213 5.85 -12.09 -2.92
C GLY A 213 6.50 -10.98 -3.74
N HIS A 214 7.03 -11.31 -4.93
CA HIS A 214 7.56 -10.34 -5.88
C HIS A 214 6.47 -9.90 -6.85
N ILE A 215 6.51 -8.64 -7.29
CA ILE A 215 5.64 -8.07 -8.31
C ILE A 215 6.41 -8.02 -9.63
N THR A 216 5.71 -8.28 -10.76
CA THR A 216 6.26 -8.06 -12.10
C THR A 216 6.38 -6.57 -12.40
N LYS A 217 7.18 -6.20 -13.42
CA LYS A 217 7.35 -4.81 -13.90
C LYS A 217 6.04 -4.10 -14.28
N ASP A 218 4.99 -4.85 -14.56
CA ASP A 218 3.65 -4.33 -14.89
C ASP A 218 2.79 -4.03 -13.66
N GLY A 219 3.38 -4.03 -12.45
CA GLY A 219 2.68 -3.75 -11.19
C GLY A 219 1.78 -4.89 -10.69
N ASN A 220 1.76 -6.03 -11.38
CA ASN A 220 1.05 -7.22 -10.93
C ASN A 220 1.99 -8.08 -10.07
N ILE A 221 1.48 -8.68 -9.00
CA ILE A 221 2.25 -9.64 -8.19
C ILE A 221 2.75 -10.74 -9.11
N ALA A 222 4.07 -10.98 -9.10
CA ALA A 222 4.71 -12.06 -9.87
C ALA A 222 4.28 -13.40 -9.27
N GLY A 223 3.32 -13.99 -9.89
CA GLY A 223 2.51 -15.08 -9.44
C GLY A 223 1.06 -14.66 -9.64
N PRO A 224 0.16 -15.58 -9.90
CA PRO A 224 -1.14 -15.23 -10.46
C PRO A 224 -1.91 -14.36 -9.49
N LYS A 225 -2.76 -13.47 -10.01
CA LYS A 225 -3.87 -12.81 -9.27
C LYS A 225 -4.63 -13.79 -8.35
N ILE A 226 -4.41 -15.09 -8.56
CA ILE A 226 -4.95 -16.15 -7.73
C ILE A 226 -4.48 -16.08 -6.28
N LEU A 227 -3.23 -15.64 -5.98
CA LEU A 227 -2.76 -15.48 -4.62
C LEU A 227 -3.52 -14.40 -3.87
N GLU A 228 -3.83 -13.29 -4.55
CA GLU A 228 -4.61 -12.19 -3.96
C GLU A 228 -6.01 -12.67 -3.52
N HIS A 229 -6.60 -13.60 -4.26
CA HIS A 229 -7.90 -14.18 -3.91
C HIS A 229 -7.80 -15.20 -2.78
N MET A 230 -6.69 -15.91 -2.67
CA MET A 230 -6.50 -16.96 -1.68
C MET A 230 -6.22 -16.43 -0.26
N VAL A 231 -5.46 -15.35 -0.14
CA VAL A 231 -5.06 -14.78 1.15
C VAL A 231 -6.13 -13.88 1.77
N ASP A 232 -6.04 -13.63 3.07
CA ASP A 232 -6.97 -12.76 3.80
C ASP A 232 -6.64 -11.27 3.62
N THR A 233 -5.35 -10.95 3.62
CA THR A 233 -4.83 -9.59 3.48
C THR A 233 -3.75 -9.53 2.39
N VAL A 234 -3.80 -8.53 1.54
CA VAL A 234 -2.78 -8.23 0.53
C VAL A 234 -2.24 -6.82 0.80
N LEU A 235 -0.98 -6.75 1.12
CA LEU A 235 -0.23 -5.51 1.30
C LEU A 235 0.69 -5.31 0.10
N GLN A 236 0.76 -4.10 -0.41
CA GLN A 236 1.67 -3.69 -1.46
C GLN A 236 2.67 -2.69 -0.92
N PHE A 237 3.95 -2.97 -1.13
CA PHE A 237 5.06 -2.11 -0.72
C PHE A 237 5.64 -1.42 -1.95
N GLU A 238 5.50 -0.11 -2.02
CA GLU A 238 5.85 0.75 -3.14
C GLU A 238 6.99 1.68 -2.75
N GLY A 239 7.84 2.05 -3.72
CA GLY A 239 8.86 3.09 -3.55
C GLY A 239 8.45 4.37 -4.26
N ASP A 240 8.89 5.51 -3.73
CA ASP A 240 8.87 6.74 -4.49
C ASP A 240 9.99 6.73 -5.56
N ARG A 241 9.89 7.63 -6.54
CA ARG A 241 10.89 7.70 -7.64
C ARG A 241 12.28 8.13 -7.15
N ASN A 242 12.36 8.79 -6.00
CA ASN A 242 13.62 9.26 -5.40
C ASN A 242 14.21 8.23 -4.43
N HIS A 243 13.54 7.08 -4.23
CA HIS A 243 13.99 5.95 -3.43
C HIS A 243 14.23 6.24 -1.93
N VAL A 244 13.75 7.34 -1.38
CA VAL A 244 13.88 7.68 0.04
C VAL A 244 12.74 7.09 0.84
N PHE A 245 11.50 7.29 0.37
CA PHE A 245 10.30 6.82 1.07
C PHE A 245 9.75 5.53 0.48
N ARG A 246 9.06 4.80 1.34
CA ARG A 246 8.33 3.57 1.01
C ARG A 246 6.92 3.70 1.54
N ILE A 247 5.97 3.34 0.72
CA ILE A 247 4.54 3.38 1.05
C ILE A 247 4.03 1.95 1.11
N LEU A 248 3.41 1.61 2.22
CA LEU A 248 2.71 0.34 2.43
C LEU A 248 1.22 0.57 2.28
N ARG A 249 0.58 -0.11 1.32
CA ARG A 249 -0.86 -0.03 1.06
C ARG A 249 -1.54 -1.37 1.28
N ALA A 250 -2.77 -1.36 1.80
CA ALA A 250 -3.62 -2.54 1.77
C ALA A 250 -4.43 -2.57 0.47
N GLN A 251 -4.14 -3.53 -0.42
CA GLN A 251 -4.94 -3.78 -1.63
C GLN A 251 -6.19 -4.61 -1.32
N LYS A 252 -6.10 -5.46 -0.29
CA LYS A 252 -7.18 -6.28 0.24
C LYS A 252 -6.98 -6.45 1.74
N ASN A 253 -8.05 -6.28 2.52
CA ASN A 253 -8.02 -6.55 3.94
C ASN A 253 -9.41 -7.03 4.41
N ARG A 254 -9.52 -8.31 4.81
CA ARG A 254 -10.79 -8.87 5.32
C ARG A 254 -11.09 -8.42 6.76
N PHE A 255 -10.09 -7.88 7.45
CA PHE A 255 -10.15 -7.57 8.88
C PHE A 255 -10.12 -6.08 9.18
N GLY A 256 -10.00 -5.23 8.15
CA GLY A 256 -9.88 -3.79 8.31
C GLY A 256 -10.11 -3.02 7.01
N SER A 257 -9.86 -1.71 7.08
CA SER A 257 -9.93 -0.82 5.92
C SER A 257 -8.81 -1.10 4.92
N THR A 258 -9.09 -0.93 3.63
CA THR A 258 -8.08 -0.92 2.56
C THR A 258 -7.58 0.49 2.24
N HIS A 259 -8.08 1.50 2.95
CA HIS A 259 -7.76 2.89 2.71
C HIS A 259 -6.61 3.43 3.59
N GLU A 260 -5.99 2.57 4.41
CA GLU A 260 -4.91 2.99 5.30
C GLU A 260 -3.55 2.86 4.61
N LEU A 261 -2.66 3.81 4.94
CA LEU A 261 -1.28 3.86 4.47
C LEU A 261 -0.30 3.76 5.64
N GLY A 262 0.78 3.02 5.42
CA GLY A 262 1.99 3.08 6.21
C GLY A 262 3.11 3.77 5.42
N ILE A 263 3.86 4.65 6.04
CA ILE A 263 4.96 5.37 5.40
C ILE A 263 6.25 5.11 6.15
N TYR A 264 7.27 4.74 5.41
CA TYR A 264 8.60 4.43 5.93
C TYR A 264 9.66 5.23 5.19
N GLU A 265 10.72 5.56 5.89
CA GLU A 265 11.94 6.12 5.32
C GLU A 265 13.02 5.03 5.29
N MET A 266 13.68 4.87 4.15
CA MET A 266 14.79 3.93 4.02
C MET A 266 16.07 4.55 4.59
N GLN A 267 16.62 3.93 5.61
CA GLN A 267 17.87 4.35 6.26
C GLN A 267 18.92 3.22 6.22
N GLY A 268 20.18 3.52 6.50
CA GLY A 268 21.25 2.53 6.58
C GLY A 268 21.02 1.44 7.65
N SER A 269 20.29 1.79 8.73
CA SER A 269 19.92 0.90 9.83
C SER A 269 18.61 0.12 9.60
N GLY A 270 17.91 0.34 8.48
CA GLY A 270 16.62 -0.28 8.17
C GLY A 270 15.55 0.72 7.77
N LEU A 271 14.31 0.39 8.03
CA LEU A 271 13.14 1.20 7.73
C LEU A 271 12.68 1.95 9.00
N ARG A 272 12.64 3.26 8.93
CA ARG A 272 12.12 4.13 9.98
C ARG A 272 10.64 4.43 9.71
N GLU A 273 9.80 4.23 10.71
CA GLU A 273 8.39 4.65 10.66
C GLU A 273 8.27 6.17 10.55
N VAL A 274 7.44 6.65 9.64
CA VAL A 274 7.17 8.07 9.46
C VAL A 274 5.85 8.42 10.12
N SER A 275 5.92 8.88 11.36
CA SER A 275 4.73 9.23 12.15
C SER A 275 4.01 10.47 11.61
N ASN A 276 4.75 11.41 11.03
CA ASN A 276 4.22 12.63 10.44
C ASN A 276 4.71 12.82 8.98
N PRO A 277 4.03 12.22 7.99
CA PRO A 277 4.43 12.37 6.59
C PRO A 277 4.37 13.79 6.07
N SER A 278 3.50 14.62 6.61
CA SER A 278 3.35 16.01 6.18
C SER A 278 4.63 16.82 6.38
N GLU A 279 5.42 16.53 7.42
CA GLU A 279 6.72 17.21 7.64
C GLU A 279 7.74 16.94 6.54
N ILE A 280 7.57 15.86 5.81
CA ILE A 280 8.45 15.43 4.73
C ILE A 280 7.96 15.96 3.38
N LEU A 281 6.62 16.06 3.24
CA LEU A 281 5.94 16.45 2.00
C LEU A 281 5.81 17.97 1.85
N ILE A 282 6.20 18.73 2.88
CA ILE A 282 6.24 20.18 2.88
C ILE A 282 7.70 20.61 2.98
N SER A 283 8.17 21.36 1.98
CA SER A 283 9.51 21.94 2.03
C SER A 283 9.55 23.06 3.08
N LYS A 284 10.43 22.93 4.07
CA LYS A 284 10.77 24.06 4.95
C LYS A 284 11.65 25.02 4.14
N LYS A 285 11.07 26.10 3.68
CA LYS A 285 11.79 27.16 2.96
C LYS A 285 11.69 28.45 3.75
N ASP A 286 12.81 29.12 3.87
CA ASP A 286 12.86 30.47 4.44
C ASP A 286 12.49 31.54 3.39
N ASP A 287 12.50 31.18 2.11
CA ASP A 287 12.18 32.07 1.00
C ASP A 287 10.75 31.86 0.48
N GLU A 288 10.02 32.96 0.34
CA GLU A 288 8.69 32.98 -0.29
C GLU A 288 8.85 32.90 -1.81
N LEU A 289 8.68 31.71 -2.37
CA LEU A 289 8.77 31.45 -3.81
C LEU A 289 7.38 31.36 -4.44
N SER A 290 7.18 32.01 -5.59
CA SER A 290 5.96 31.89 -6.38
C SER A 290 5.74 30.47 -6.90
N GLY A 291 4.49 30.09 -7.17
CA GLY A 291 4.13 28.79 -7.72
C GLY A 291 4.04 27.66 -6.73
N ASN A 292 4.11 27.91 -5.42
CA ASN A 292 3.96 26.91 -4.38
C ASN A 292 2.66 27.10 -3.60
N ALA A 293 1.93 26.00 -3.35
CA ALA A 293 0.75 26.00 -2.50
C ALA A 293 0.69 24.71 -1.67
N ILE A 294 0.12 24.77 -0.48
CA ILE A 294 -0.05 23.59 0.39
C ILE A 294 -1.49 23.08 0.32
N ALA A 295 -1.65 21.84 -0.07
CA ALA A 295 -2.93 21.15 -0.10
C ALA A 295 -3.14 20.29 1.13
N ALA A 296 -4.34 20.36 1.72
CA ALA A 296 -4.77 19.39 2.73
C ALA A 296 -5.53 18.27 2.04
N THR A 297 -4.88 17.15 1.80
CA THR A 297 -5.43 15.95 1.16
C THR A 297 -5.80 14.87 2.18
N LEU A 298 -6.52 13.86 1.73
CA LEU A 298 -6.74 12.61 2.45
C LEU A 298 -6.23 11.45 1.62
N GLU A 299 -5.39 10.65 2.22
CA GLU A 299 -5.05 9.36 1.67
C GLU A 299 -5.70 8.28 2.55
N GLY A 300 -6.79 7.72 2.04
CA GLY A 300 -7.66 6.86 2.84
C GLY A 300 -8.32 7.59 3.99
N MET A 301 -7.93 7.26 5.22
CA MET A 301 -8.40 7.91 6.45
C MET A 301 -7.42 8.94 7.01
N ARG A 302 -6.21 9.02 6.47
CA ARG A 302 -5.12 9.84 6.99
C ARG A 302 -5.10 11.21 6.31
N PRO A 303 -5.27 12.31 7.06
CA PRO A 303 -5.03 13.64 6.52
C PRO A 303 -3.53 13.84 6.31
N LEU A 304 -3.18 14.43 5.17
CA LEU A 304 -1.81 14.76 4.78
C LEU A 304 -1.77 16.19 4.24
N MET A 305 -0.72 16.92 4.61
CA MET A 305 -0.40 18.18 3.97
C MET A 305 0.69 17.94 2.93
N ILE A 306 0.45 18.39 1.71
CA ILE A 306 1.35 18.18 0.58
C ILE A 306 1.62 19.50 -0.15
N GLU A 307 2.85 19.66 -0.60
CA GLU A 307 3.22 20.82 -1.42
C GLU A 307 2.91 20.55 -2.89
N VAL A 308 2.18 21.47 -3.49
CA VAL A 308 1.87 21.55 -4.92
C VAL A 308 2.72 22.62 -5.54
N GLN A 309 3.49 22.30 -6.55
CA GLN A 309 4.38 23.23 -7.26
C GLN A 309 3.89 23.40 -8.69
N ALA A 310 3.73 24.63 -9.13
CA ALA A 310 3.39 24.97 -10.50
C ALA A 310 4.42 25.93 -11.10
N LEU A 311 4.72 25.72 -12.38
CA LEU A 311 5.49 26.66 -13.18
C LEU A 311 4.69 27.04 -14.42
N VAL A 312 4.40 28.33 -14.56
CA VAL A 312 3.70 28.89 -15.71
C VAL A 312 4.66 29.81 -16.47
N SER A 313 4.87 29.52 -17.74
CA SER A 313 5.77 30.33 -18.59
C SER A 313 5.14 30.56 -19.95
N THR A 314 5.68 31.53 -20.71
CA THR A 314 5.26 31.76 -22.09
C THR A 314 5.70 30.59 -22.98
N ALA A 315 4.79 30.04 -23.78
CA ALA A 315 5.13 28.97 -24.71
C ALA A 315 6.07 29.45 -25.81
N VAL A 316 7.30 28.95 -25.82
CA VAL A 316 8.35 29.35 -26.76
C VAL A 316 8.22 28.65 -28.12
N TYR A 317 7.66 27.42 -28.13
CA TYR A 317 7.64 26.53 -29.31
C TYR A 317 6.28 26.48 -30.04
N GLY A 318 5.44 27.47 -29.85
CA GLY A 318 4.20 27.63 -30.62
C GLY A 318 3.03 26.75 -30.13
N THR A 319 3.27 25.55 -29.58
CA THR A 319 2.24 24.69 -28.97
C THR A 319 2.46 24.61 -27.47
N PRO A 320 1.51 25.11 -26.65
CA PRO A 320 1.63 25.09 -25.20
C PRO A 320 1.79 23.68 -24.65
N GLN A 321 2.82 23.46 -23.80
CA GLN A 321 3.08 22.21 -23.12
C GLN A 321 2.35 22.18 -21.77
N ARG A 322 1.73 21.06 -21.46
CA ARG A 322 1.03 20.83 -20.19
C ARG A 322 1.44 19.48 -19.64
N SER A 323 2.15 19.49 -18.53
CA SER A 323 2.67 18.30 -17.88
C SER A 323 2.33 18.29 -16.40
N ALA A 324 2.01 17.13 -15.86
CA ALA A 324 1.75 16.94 -14.45
C ALA A 324 2.46 15.68 -13.92
N THR A 325 3.12 15.82 -12.79
CA THR A 325 3.69 14.71 -12.03
C THR A 325 2.94 14.59 -10.70
N GLY A 326 2.44 13.39 -10.40
CA GLY A 326 1.67 13.14 -9.19
C GLY A 326 0.21 13.65 -9.23
N PHE A 327 -0.23 14.25 -10.34
CA PHE A 327 -1.58 14.75 -10.55
C PHE A 327 -2.10 14.35 -11.94
N ASN A 328 -3.40 14.18 -12.07
CA ASN A 328 -4.02 13.78 -13.34
C ASN A 328 -3.97 14.90 -14.39
N ALA A 329 -3.27 14.66 -15.50
CA ALA A 329 -3.10 15.66 -16.57
C ALA A 329 -4.43 16.10 -17.22
N LYS A 330 -5.46 15.23 -17.31
CA LYS A 330 -6.78 15.61 -17.81
C LYS A 330 -7.46 16.58 -16.85
N ARG A 331 -7.30 16.37 -15.53
CA ARG A 331 -7.84 17.26 -14.50
C ARG A 331 -7.12 18.61 -14.52
N LEU A 332 -5.79 18.64 -14.68
CA LEU A 332 -5.04 19.87 -14.88
C LEU A 332 -5.59 20.68 -16.05
N ASN A 333 -5.79 20.06 -17.22
CA ASN A 333 -6.35 20.74 -18.39
C ASN A 333 -7.76 21.30 -18.14
N MET A 334 -8.57 20.60 -17.36
CA MET A 334 -9.88 21.08 -16.94
C MET A 334 -9.78 22.33 -16.06
N LEU A 335 -8.91 22.33 -15.05
CA LEU A 335 -8.71 23.47 -14.16
C LEU A 335 -8.18 24.70 -14.92
N LEU A 336 -7.26 24.52 -15.86
CA LEU A 336 -6.78 25.60 -16.74
C LEU A 336 -7.90 26.22 -17.57
N ALA A 337 -8.78 25.39 -18.13
CA ALA A 337 -9.94 25.87 -18.88
C ALA A 337 -10.94 26.64 -18.00
N VAL A 338 -11.13 26.23 -16.74
CA VAL A 338 -11.95 26.95 -15.77
C VAL A 338 -11.34 28.29 -15.43
N LEU A 339 -10.04 28.37 -15.13
CA LEU A 339 -9.30 29.61 -14.87
C LEU A 339 -9.42 30.59 -16.04
N GLU A 340 -9.25 30.10 -17.26
CA GLU A 340 -9.36 30.93 -18.46
C GLU A 340 -10.77 31.47 -18.69
N LYS A 341 -11.78 30.60 -18.57
CA LYS A 341 -13.16 30.97 -18.89
C LYS A 341 -13.87 31.74 -17.77
N ARG A 342 -13.56 31.48 -16.51
CA ARG A 342 -14.29 32.01 -15.34
C ARG A 342 -13.53 33.12 -14.63
N ALA A 343 -12.21 33.00 -14.52
CA ALA A 343 -11.38 34.00 -13.84
C ALA A 343 -10.62 34.94 -14.79
N GLY A 344 -10.72 34.72 -16.10
CA GLY A 344 -10.20 35.64 -17.12
C GLY A 344 -8.69 35.51 -17.38
N PHE A 345 -8.00 34.54 -16.82
CA PHE A 345 -6.57 34.33 -16.99
C PHE A 345 -6.23 33.77 -18.39
N ARG A 346 -5.27 34.36 -19.07
CA ARG A 346 -4.85 33.95 -20.44
C ARG A 346 -3.82 32.82 -20.37
N LEU A 347 -4.26 31.59 -20.06
CA LEU A 347 -3.39 30.43 -19.94
C LEU A 347 -3.28 29.59 -21.22
N GLY A 348 -4.11 29.87 -22.23
CA GLY A 348 -4.16 29.11 -23.48
C GLY A 348 -2.87 29.12 -24.27
N ALA A 349 -2.03 30.19 -24.14
CA ALA A 349 -0.74 30.36 -24.82
C ALA A 349 0.46 30.17 -23.87
N LYS A 350 0.26 29.60 -22.70
CA LYS A 350 1.32 29.39 -21.70
C LYS A 350 1.61 27.88 -21.48
N ASP A 351 2.88 27.57 -21.27
CA ASP A 351 3.34 26.29 -20.79
C ASP A 351 3.00 26.18 -19.29
N VAL A 352 2.49 25.03 -18.87
CA VAL A 352 2.14 24.77 -17.48
C VAL A 352 2.70 23.41 -17.04
N PHE A 353 3.58 23.46 -16.06
CA PHE A 353 4.17 22.28 -15.42
C PHE A 353 3.69 22.22 -13.98
N LEU A 354 3.18 21.06 -13.58
CA LEU A 354 2.71 20.80 -12.22
C LEU A 354 3.45 19.62 -11.61
N ASN A 355 3.86 19.75 -10.37
CA ASN A 355 4.53 18.70 -9.61
C ASN A 355 3.96 18.59 -8.19
N ILE A 356 3.59 17.40 -7.78
CA ILE A 356 3.30 17.09 -6.37
C ILE A 356 4.59 16.64 -5.71
N THR A 357 4.98 17.32 -4.64
CA THR A 357 6.22 17.02 -3.91
C THR A 357 6.18 15.60 -3.31
N GLY A 358 7.35 14.94 -3.23
CA GLY A 358 7.51 13.59 -2.69
C GLY A 358 7.15 12.46 -3.66
N GLY A 359 6.86 12.76 -4.95
CA GLY A 359 6.60 11.74 -5.98
C GLY A 359 5.30 10.94 -5.79
N ILE A 360 4.44 11.39 -4.89
CA ILE A 360 3.15 10.75 -4.57
C ILE A 360 2.13 11.10 -5.65
N SER A 361 1.32 10.12 -6.07
CA SER A 361 0.15 10.39 -6.91
C SER A 361 -1.06 10.64 -6.02
N VAL A 362 -1.76 11.75 -6.24
CA VAL A 362 -2.92 12.16 -5.45
C VAL A 362 -4.15 12.20 -6.33
N ASP A 363 -5.16 11.42 -5.97
CA ASP A 363 -6.44 11.33 -6.67
C ASP A 363 -7.57 12.11 -5.95
N ASP A 364 -7.27 12.67 -4.76
CA ASP A 364 -8.25 13.43 -3.96
C ASP A 364 -8.59 14.77 -4.63
N PRO A 365 -9.87 15.01 -5.00
CA PRO A 365 -10.29 16.28 -5.60
C PRO A 365 -10.06 17.51 -4.71
N ALA A 366 -9.89 17.33 -3.41
CA ALA A 366 -9.66 18.42 -2.47
C ALA A 366 -8.40 19.26 -2.77
N ILE A 367 -7.45 18.70 -3.53
CA ILE A 367 -6.22 19.43 -3.89
C ILE A 367 -6.40 20.41 -5.04
N ASP A 368 -7.54 20.40 -5.76
CA ASP A 368 -7.77 21.29 -6.90
C ASP A 368 -7.56 22.75 -6.57
N LEU A 369 -8.04 23.17 -5.39
CA LEU A 369 -7.91 24.56 -4.97
C LEU A 369 -6.45 24.97 -4.77
N ALA A 370 -5.61 24.07 -4.22
CA ALA A 370 -4.16 24.30 -4.11
C ALA A 370 -3.48 24.31 -5.48
N VAL A 371 -3.88 23.43 -6.41
CA VAL A 371 -3.38 23.43 -7.79
C VAL A 371 -3.69 24.76 -8.46
N VAL A 372 -4.91 25.25 -8.32
CA VAL A 372 -5.33 26.56 -8.83
C VAL A 372 -4.50 27.68 -8.20
N ALA A 373 -4.36 27.70 -6.88
CA ALA A 373 -3.60 28.70 -6.15
C ALA A 373 -2.11 28.73 -6.59
N ALA A 374 -1.48 27.54 -6.75
CA ALA A 374 -0.11 27.44 -7.23
C ALA A 374 0.05 27.96 -8.68
N ILE A 375 -0.90 27.64 -9.58
CA ILE A 375 -0.90 28.12 -10.95
C ILE A 375 -1.04 29.65 -10.99
N LEU A 376 -1.95 30.21 -10.22
CA LEU A 376 -2.16 31.66 -10.14
C LEU A 376 -0.93 32.37 -9.58
N SER A 377 -0.38 31.87 -8.49
CA SER A 377 0.86 32.38 -7.89
C SER A 377 2.03 32.39 -8.88
N SER A 378 2.23 31.31 -9.65
CA SER A 378 3.27 31.25 -10.67
C SER A 378 2.97 32.14 -11.87
N ASN A 379 1.68 32.33 -12.22
CA ASN A 379 1.30 33.15 -13.37
C ASN A 379 1.54 34.67 -13.14
N GLU A 380 1.26 35.11 -11.92
CA GLU A 380 1.44 36.50 -11.48
C GLU A 380 2.83 36.76 -10.87
N ASP A 381 3.64 35.71 -10.69
CA ASP A 381 4.93 35.71 -10.01
C ASP A 381 4.87 36.28 -8.59
N GLU A 382 3.74 36.00 -7.88
CA GLU A 382 3.51 36.41 -6.51
C GLU A 382 3.50 35.18 -5.60
N ALA A 383 4.28 35.22 -4.51
CA ALA A 383 4.33 34.15 -3.52
C ALA A 383 3.07 34.12 -2.64
N LEU A 384 2.54 32.94 -2.40
CA LEU A 384 1.49 32.75 -1.41
C LEU A 384 2.07 32.77 0.00
N ALA A 385 1.30 33.26 0.96
CA ALA A 385 1.74 33.21 2.36
C ALA A 385 1.99 31.75 2.79
N SER A 386 3.18 31.49 3.34
CA SER A 386 3.67 30.14 3.70
C SER A 386 2.80 29.41 4.75
N ASN A 387 1.97 30.15 5.47
CA ASN A 387 1.04 29.66 6.47
C ASN A 387 -0.40 29.43 5.94
N TYR A 388 -0.60 29.51 4.62
CA TYR A 388 -1.86 29.21 3.95
C TYR A 388 -1.91 27.75 3.47
N CYS A 389 -3.09 27.14 3.58
CA CYS A 389 -3.34 25.83 2.99
C CYS A 389 -4.77 25.75 2.42
N PHE A 390 -5.00 24.80 1.53
CA PHE A 390 -6.19 24.73 0.69
C PHE A 390 -6.81 23.34 0.70
N ALA A 391 -8.16 23.25 0.77
CA ALA A 391 -8.89 21.98 0.74
C ALA A 391 -10.28 22.14 0.13
N ALA A 392 -10.39 22.16 -1.19
CA ALA A 392 -11.67 22.17 -1.87
C ALA A 392 -11.58 21.63 -3.30
N GLU A 393 -12.66 21.08 -3.82
CA GLU A 393 -12.80 20.72 -5.23
C GLU A 393 -13.25 21.94 -6.05
N VAL A 394 -12.73 22.05 -7.28
CA VAL A 394 -13.14 23.10 -8.24
C VAL A 394 -14.02 22.50 -9.32
N GLY A 395 -15.24 23.02 -9.47
CA GLY A 395 -16.19 22.58 -10.48
C GLY A 395 -16.02 23.34 -11.81
N LEU A 396 -16.61 22.80 -12.88
CA LEU A 396 -16.50 23.34 -14.25
C LEU A 396 -17.12 24.74 -14.41
N SER A 397 -18.06 25.12 -13.54
CA SER A 397 -18.66 26.45 -13.54
C SER A 397 -17.85 27.49 -12.74
N GLY A 398 -16.71 27.09 -12.16
CA GLY A 398 -15.91 27.92 -11.25
C GLY A 398 -16.41 27.91 -9.81
N GLU A 399 -17.39 27.06 -9.49
CA GLU A 399 -17.86 26.88 -8.12
C GLU A 399 -16.87 26.08 -7.27
N ILE A 400 -16.75 26.45 -6.01
CA ILE A 400 -15.91 25.73 -5.03
C ILE A 400 -16.77 24.73 -4.26
N ARG A 401 -16.54 23.45 -4.50
CA ARG A 401 -17.34 22.35 -3.98
C ARG A 401 -16.84 21.84 -2.64
N PRO A 402 -17.78 21.36 -1.79
CA PRO A 402 -17.41 20.78 -0.51
C PRO A 402 -16.65 19.47 -0.69
N VAL A 403 -15.74 19.21 0.22
CA VAL A 403 -14.95 17.98 0.27
C VAL A 403 -15.26 17.15 1.50
N GLN A 404 -15.04 15.85 1.42
CA GLN A 404 -15.29 14.95 2.52
C GLN A 404 -14.27 15.17 3.65
N ARG A 405 -14.74 14.94 4.90
CA ARG A 405 -13.90 14.98 6.12
C ARG A 405 -13.09 16.27 6.26
N VAL A 406 -13.69 17.37 5.93
CA VAL A 406 -13.06 18.70 6.00
C VAL A 406 -12.50 18.99 7.41
N GLU A 407 -13.19 18.55 8.46
CA GLU A 407 -12.73 18.76 9.85
C GLU A 407 -11.41 18.07 10.17
N GLN A 408 -11.18 16.85 9.63
CA GLN A 408 -9.90 16.15 9.81
C GLN A 408 -8.76 16.90 9.10
N ARG A 409 -9.02 17.49 7.93
CA ARG A 409 -8.05 18.31 7.19
C ARG A 409 -7.72 19.59 7.95
N ILE A 410 -8.73 20.23 8.53
CA ILE A 410 -8.57 21.44 9.35
C ILE A 410 -7.70 21.14 10.57
N LEU A 411 -8.00 20.06 11.29
CA LEU A 411 -7.24 19.66 12.48
C LEU A 411 -5.78 19.30 12.19
N GLU A 412 -5.52 18.65 11.05
CA GLU A 412 -4.14 18.36 10.64
C GLU A 412 -3.39 19.64 10.25
N ALA A 413 -4.04 20.56 9.54
CA ALA A 413 -3.46 21.87 9.20
C ALA A 413 -3.13 22.67 10.48
N GLU A 414 -4.07 22.71 11.45
CA GLU A 414 -3.85 23.37 12.74
C GLU A 414 -2.68 22.76 13.52
N LYS A 415 -2.62 21.42 13.60
CA LYS A 415 -1.54 20.68 14.27
C LYS A 415 -0.16 20.99 13.68
N LEU A 416 -0.09 21.27 12.38
CA LEU A 416 1.14 21.60 11.67
C LEU A 416 1.47 23.11 11.69
N GLY A 417 0.64 23.92 12.36
CA GLY A 417 0.90 25.34 12.58
C GLY A 417 0.46 26.26 11.44
N PHE A 418 -0.38 25.80 10.50
CA PHE A 418 -0.98 26.69 9.50
C PHE A 418 -1.92 27.68 10.16
N SER A 419 -1.89 28.94 9.71
CA SER A 419 -2.75 29.99 10.26
C SER A 419 -4.10 30.11 9.56
N THR A 420 -4.17 29.73 8.26
CA THR A 420 -5.38 29.87 7.45
C THR A 420 -5.57 28.66 6.54
N ILE A 421 -6.78 28.11 6.56
CA ILE A 421 -7.19 27.09 5.60
C ILE A 421 -8.37 27.58 4.75
N PHE A 422 -8.22 27.47 3.43
CA PHE A 422 -9.26 27.82 2.46
C PHE A 422 -10.10 26.60 2.14
N VAL A 423 -11.41 26.68 2.38
CA VAL A 423 -12.36 25.58 2.17
C VAL A 423 -13.64 26.07 1.52
N SER A 424 -14.43 25.16 0.95
CA SER A 424 -15.74 25.52 0.41
C SER A 424 -16.69 26.01 1.48
N LYS A 425 -17.42 27.08 1.21
CA LYS A 425 -18.48 27.58 2.10
C LYS A 425 -19.64 26.59 2.27
N TYR A 426 -19.74 25.62 1.38
CA TYR A 426 -20.79 24.59 1.43
C TYR A 426 -20.39 23.38 2.29
N ASN A 427 -19.16 23.37 2.86
CA ASN A 427 -18.78 22.37 3.83
C ASN A 427 -19.55 22.58 5.15
N LYS A 428 -20.04 21.49 5.74
CA LYS A 428 -20.60 21.51 7.09
C LYS A 428 -19.44 21.35 8.07
N ILE A 429 -19.16 22.39 8.86
CA ILE A 429 -18.08 22.43 9.82
C ILE A 429 -18.71 22.66 11.20
N SER A 430 -18.49 21.71 12.11
CA SER A 430 -19.01 21.75 13.48
C SER A 430 -17.92 21.99 14.52
N LEU A 431 -16.67 22.18 14.09
CA LEU A 431 -15.54 22.43 14.97
C LEU A 431 -15.74 23.68 15.81
N LYS A 432 -15.60 23.54 17.12
CA LYS A 432 -15.62 24.65 18.08
C LYS A 432 -14.20 24.83 18.62
N ASN A 433 -13.73 26.07 18.74
CA ASN A 433 -12.42 26.41 19.32
C ASN A 433 -11.21 25.92 18.49
N THR A 434 -11.17 26.22 17.20
CA THR A 434 -9.96 26.04 16.38
C THR A 434 -9.13 27.32 16.40
N ALA A 435 -7.81 27.20 16.51
CA ALA A 435 -6.88 28.33 16.41
C ALA A 435 -6.64 28.76 14.95
N ILE A 436 -6.84 27.84 14.00
CA ILE A 436 -6.69 28.11 12.58
C ILE A 436 -7.89 28.92 12.03
N LYS A 437 -7.61 29.96 11.25
CA LYS A 437 -8.64 30.72 10.53
C LYS A 437 -9.21 29.89 9.38
N ILE A 438 -10.52 29.67 9.38
CA ILE A 438 -11.21 28.97 8.30
C ILE A 438 -11.76 30.00 7.33
N GLN A 439 -11.15 30.09 6.14
CA GLN A 439 -11.57 31.01 5.10
C GLN A 439 -12.53 30.29 4.17
N LEU A 440 -13.79 30.71 4.17
CA LEU A 440 -14.87 30.14 3.36
C LEU A 440 -14.93 30.82 2.00
N ILE A 441 -14.88 30.04 0.92
CA ILE A 441 -14.97 30.54 -0.45
C ILE A 441 -16.06 29.79 -1.23
N SER A 442 -16.68 30.46 -2.20
CA SER A 442 -17.78 29.91 -2.99
C SER A 442 -17.48 29.80 -4.48
N LYS A 443 -16.65 30.66 -4.99
CA LYS A 443 -16.26 30.75 -6.41
C LYS A 443 -14.77 30.94 -6.54
N ILE A 444 -14.24 30.69 -7.74
CA ILE A 444 -12.82 30.85 -8.05
C ILE A 444 -12.38 32.32 -7.98
N GLU A 445 -13.28 33.25 -8.33
CA GLU A 445 -13.06 34.69 -8.24
C GLU A 445 -12.78 35.11 -6.78
N ASP A 446 -13.55 34.56 -5.81
CA ASP A 446 -13.34 34.83 -4.38
C ASP A 446 -11.92 34.43 -3.92
N LEU A 447 -11.35 33.36 -4.52
CA LEU A 447 -9.98 32.94 -4.24
C LEU A 447 -8.99 33.96 -4.79
N VAL A 448 -9.17 34.38 -6.07
CA VAL A 448 -8.28 35.35 -6.74
C VAL A 448 -8.17 36.62 -5.92
N ASP A 449 -9.32 37.17 -5.49
CA ASP A 449 -9.36 38.43 -4.71
C ASP A 449 -8.69 38.31 -3.33
N LEU A 450 -8.46 37.10 -2.83
CA LEU A 450 -7.87 36.83 -1.52
C LEU A 450 -6.37 36.50 -1.56
N ILE A 451 -5.85 36.01 -2.70
CA ILE A 451 -4.48 35.53 -2.80
C ILE A 451 -3.62 36.35 -3.78
N ILE A 452 -4.22 37.15 -4.66
CA ILE A 452 -3.54 38.04 -5.58
C ILE A 452 -3.90 39.47 -5.19
N THR A 453 -2.92 40.27 -4.91
CA THR A 453 -3.09 41.68 -4.43
C THR A 453 -3.20 42.64 -5.59
#